data_bc262aa0a98353731eeb59932a6f828e
#
_entry.id   bc262aa0a98353731eeb59932a6f828e
#
_cell.length_a   1.000
_cell.length_b   1.000
_cell.length_c   1.000
_cell.angle_alpha   90.00
_cell.angle_beta   90.00
_cell.angle_gamma   90.00
#
_symmetry.space_group_name_H-M   'P 1'
#
loop_
_entity.id
_entity.type
_entity.pdbx_description
1 polymer ?
#
loop_
_entity_poly.entity_id
_entity_poly.type
_entity_poly.pdbx_seq_one_letter_code
_entity_poly.pdbx_strand_id
1 'polypeptide(L)'
;ASKEASGTGNMKFMLNGALTLGTMDGANVEIVDEVGEENAFIFGLSSDEVINYENNGGYNPMDIFNSDMDIRKVLMQLINGFYSPDDPERFRPIYNSLLNTQETDVADRYFILKDFKSYVAAQKRVEEAYRNEEGWAKSAMLNVANVGKFTSDRTIEEYVQDIWHLEKVKVKMDV
;
A
#
# COMPACT_ATOMS: atom_id res chain seq x y z
N ALA A 1 4.25 2.27 -5.84
CA ALA A 1 5.43 1.81 -5.06
C ALA A 1 6.53 2.87 -5.00
N SER A 2 7.65 2.57 -4.35
CA SER A 2 8.84 3.43 -4.13
C SER A 2 8.63 4.74 -3.35
N LYS A 3 7.50 4.90 -2.68
CA LYS A 3 7.16 6.10 -1.89
C LYS A 3 7.09 5.84 -0.39
N GLU A 4 7.04 4.60 0.03
CA GLU A 4 6.96 4.20 1.42
C GLU A 4 8.28 3.51 1.84
N ALA A 5 8.89 3.96 2.92
CA ALA A 5 10.14 3.36 3.40
C ALA A 5 9.90 2.04 4.13
N SER A 6 8.88 1.96 4.96
CA SER A 6 8.53 0.77 5.73
C SER A 6 7.03 0.77 6.06
N GLY A 7 6.64 1.25 7.21
CA GLY A 7 5.29 1.21 7.75
C GLY A 7 5.20 0.25 8.93
N THR A 8 4.24 0.50 9.80
CA THR A 8 3.98 -0.35 10.97
C THR A 8 2.53 -0.81 11.05
N GLY A 9 1.61 -0.10 10.39
CA GLY A 9 0.20 -0.42 10.37
C GLY A 9 -0.08 -1.77 9.74
N ASN A 10 0.53 -2.05 8.59
CA ASN A 10 0.41 -3.31 7.86
C ASN A 10 0.87 -4.52 8.71
N MET A 11 1.98 -4.43 9.43
CA MET A 11 2.45 -5.48 10.33
C MET A 11 1.47 -5.73 11.48
N LYS A 12 0.88 -4.67 12.05
CA LYS A 12 -0.14 -4.78 13.11
C LYS A 12 -1.43 -5.42 12.59
N PHE A 13 -1.84 -5.08 11.38
CA PHE A 13 -2.98 -5.73 10.72
C PHE A 13 -2.69 -7.20 10.43
N MET A 14 -1.50 -7.54 9.92
CA MET A 14 -1.04 -8.92 9.71
C MET A 14 -1.11 -9.75 11.00
N LEU A 15 -0.62 -9.21 12.13
CA LEU A 15 -0.72 -9.86 13.44
C LEU A 15 -2.16 -10.18 13.85
N ASN A 16 -3.11 -9.38 13.40
CA ASN A 16 -4.54 -9.58 13.67
C ASN A 16 -5.27 -10.37 12.56
N GLY A 17 -4.53 -11.01 11.66
CA GLY A 17 -5.08 -11.87 10.60
C GLY A 17 -5.66 -11.14 9.40
N ALA A 18 -5.44 -9.83 9.28
CA ALA A 18 -5.83 -9.11 8.08
C ALA A 18 -4.89 -9.43 6.91
N LEU A 19 -5.47 -9.71 5.73
CA LEU A 19 -4.69 -9.91 4.53
C LEU A 19 -4.27 -8.57 3.93
N THR A 20 -3.05 -8.50 3.41
CA THR A 20 -2.51 -7.29 2.82
C THR A 20 -3.13 -7.03 1.46
N LEU A 21 -3.73 -5.84 1.27
CA LEU A 21 -4.06 -5.26 -0.03
C LEU A 21 -3.21 -4.00 -0.19
N GLY A 22 -2.25 -4.02 -1.09
CA GLY A 22 -1.31 -2.90 -1.22
C GLY A 22 -0.42 -2.99 -2.46
N THR A 23 0.42 -1.98 -2.62
CA THR A 23 1.51 -1.99 -3.61
C THR A 23 2.72 -2.73 -3.06
N MET A 24 3.61 -3.22 -3.94
CA MET A 24 4.89 -3.82 -3.57
C MET A 24 5.87 -2.73 -3.14
N ASP A 25 5.66 -2.24 -1.90
CA ASP A 25 6.40 -1.11 -1.32
C ASP A 25 6.49 -1.25 0.21
N GLY A 26 7.53 -0.69 0.79
CA GLY A 26 7.78 -0.75 2.22
C GLY A 26 7.73 -2.18 2.77
N ALA A 27 7.15 -2.35 3.94
CA ALA A 27 7.03 -3.66 4.58
C ALA A 27 6.13 -4.67 3.83
N ASN A 28 5.35 -4.24 2.83
CA ASN A 28 4.55 -5.18 2.03
C ASN A 28 5.43 -6.16 1.25
N VAL A 29 6.63 -5.74 0.82
CA VAL A 29 7.61 -6.62 0.17
C VAL A 29 7.96 -7.78 1.09
N GLU A 30 8.36 -7.48 2.32
CA GLU A 30 8.74 -8.49 3.31
C GLU A 30 7.55 -9.33 3.77
N ILE A 31 6.35 -8.74 3.86
CA ILE A 31 5.12 -9.49 4.18
C ILE A 31 4.85 -10.53 3.08
N VAL A 32 4.93 -10.13 1.81
CA VAL A 32 4.70 -11.04 0.68
C VAL A 32 5.76 -12.15 0.65
N ASP A 33 7.04 -11.81 0.90
CA ASP A 33 8.11 -12.81 0.99
C ASP A 33 7.85 -13.86 2.07
N GLU A 34 7.26 -13.46 3.21
CA GLU A 34 6.96 -14.36 4.32
C GLU A 34 5.71 -15.22 4.12
N VAL A 35 4.68 -14.67 3.46
CA VAL A 35 3.38 -15.37 3.35
C VAL A 35 3.11 -15.96 1.97
N GLY A 36 3.85 -15.56 0.94
CA GLY A 36 3.60 -15.89 -0.46
C GLY A 36 2.59 -14.95 -1.13
N GLU A 37 2.75 -14.76 -2.44
CA GLU A 37 1.88 -13.87 -3.24
C GLU A 37 0.41 -14.29 -3.23
N GLU A 38 0.14 -15.59 -3.06
CA GLU A 38 -1.21 -16.13 -2.99
C GLU A 38 -1.97 -15.74 -1.71
N ASN A 39 -1.27 -15.27 -0.68
CA ASN A 39 -1.83 -14.85 0.60
C ASN A 39 -1.83 -13.33 0.79
N ALA A 40 -1.63 -12.58 -0.30
CA ALA A 40 -1.70 -11.12 -0.36
C ALA A 40 -2.34 -10.66 -1.68
N PHE A 41 -2.79 -9.41 -1.72
CA PHE A 41 -3.44 -8.82 -2.90
C PHE A 41 -2.62 -7.61 -3.36
N ILE A 42 -1.66 -7.86 -4.22
CA ILE A 42 -0.77 -6.82 -4.73
C ILE A 42 -1.35 -6.19 -5.99
N PHE A 43 -1.18 -4.88 -6.12
CA PHE A 43 -1.56 -4.07 -7.27
C PHE A 43 -0.57 -2.93 -7.52
N GLY A 44 -0.77 -2.22 -8.63
CA GLY A 44 -0.05 -0.99 -8.97
C GLY A 44 1.31 -1.23 -9.61
N LEU A 45 1.97 -0.12 -9.90
CA LEU A 45 3.31 -0.11 -10.49
C LEU A 45 4.34 -0.72 -9.53
N SER A 46 5.34 -1.38 -10.09
CA SER A 46 6.54 -1.75 -9.36
C SER A 46 7.41 -0.52 -9.01
N SER A 47 8.33 -0.67 -8.08
CA SER A 47 9.28 0.39 -7.73
C SER A 47 10.13 0.81 -8.93
N ASP A 48 10.56 -0.13 -9.77
CA ASP A 48 11.36 0.14 -10.97
C ASP A 48 10.56 0.95 -12.00
N GLU A 49 9.27 0.62 -12.21
CA GLU A 49 8.41 1.38 -13.11
C GLU A 49 8.19 2.82 -12.62
N VAL A 50 7.98 3.02 -11.31
CA VAL A 50 7.85 4.35 -10.73
C VAL A 50 9.14 5.14 -10.90
N ILE A 51 10.29 4.58 -10.55
CA ILE A 51 11.60 5.22 -10.71
C ILE A 51 11.86 5.56 -12.18
N ASN A 52 11.48 4.67 -13.11
CA ASN A 52 11.60 4.93 -14.54
C ASN A 52 10.74 6.13 -14.97
N TYR A 53 9.48 6.23 -14.53
CA TYR A 53 8.64 7.39 -14.82
C TYR A 53 9.18 8.68 -14.21
N GLU A 54 9.74 8.63 -13.00
CA GLU A 54 10.32 9.81 -12.34
C GLU A 54 11.58 10.32 -13.07
N ASN A 55 12.44 9.41 -13.52
CA ASN A 55 13.70 9.78 -14.17
C ASN A 55 13.54 10.12 -15.65
N ASN A 56 12.67 9.42 -16.36
CA ASN A 56 12.54 9.51 -17.81
C ASN A 56 11.25 10.16 -18.29
N GLY A 57 10.31 10.45 -17.37
CA GLY A 57 9.00 10.98 -17.74
C GLY A 57 8.12 9.94 -18.44
N GLY A 58 7.19 10.40 -19.28
CA GLY A 58 6.27 9.54 -20.04
C GLY A 58 4.96 9.23 -19.31
N TYR A 59 4.75 9.78 -18.13
CA TYR A 59 3.47 9.75 -17.42
C TYR A 59 2.81 11.12 -17.42
N ASN A 60 1.57 11.17 -17.90
CA ASN A 60 0.73 12.37 -17.82
C ASN A 60 -0.68 11.94 -17.35
N PRO A 61 -1.10 12.31 -16.14
CA PRO A 61 -2.42 11.93 -15.61
C PRO A 61 -3.59 12.46 -16.44
N MET A 62 -3.41 13.56 -17.18
CA MET A 62 -4.43 14.09 -18.11
C MET A 62 -4.74 13.13 -19.25
N ASP A 63 -3.80 12.29 -19.68
CA ASP A 63 -4.05 11.29 -20.73
C ASP A 63 -5.02 10.23 -20.23
N ILE A 64 -4.89 9.80 -18.96
CA ILE A 64 -5.82 8.89 -18.30
C ILE A 64 -7.19 9.55 -18.15
N PHE A 65 -7.23 10.79 -17.64
CA PHE A 65 -8.48 11.55 -17.51
C PHE A 65 -9.23 11.69 -18.84
N ASN A 66 -8.53 11.89 -19.94
CA ASN A 66 -9.13 12.07 -21.25
C ASN A 66 -9.55 10.76 -21.91
N SER A 67 -8.86 9.66 -21.63
CA SER A 67 -9.10 8.36 -22.28
C SER A 67 -9.99 7.41 -21.46
N ASP A 68 -10.10 7.60 -20.13
CA ASP A 68 -10.86 6.74 -19.24
C ASP A 68 -12.11 7.45 -18.69
N MET A 69 -13.27 7.04 -19.20
CA MET A 69 -14.55 7.66 -18.85
C MET A 69 -14.95 7.43 -17.38
N ASP A 70 -14.57 6.31 -16.78
CA ASP A 70 -14.91 5.99 -15.40
C ASP A 70 -14.06 6.83 -14.44
N ILE A 71 -12.75 6.91 -14.66
CA ILE A 71 -11.85 7.76 -13.89
C ILE A 71 -12.26 9.23 -14.05
N ARG A 72 -12.53 9.68 -15.28
CA ARG A 72 -13.00 11.04 -15.53
C ARG A 72 -14.28 11.35 -14.75
N LYS A 73 -15.26 10.44 -14.76
CA LYS A 73 -16.53 10.61 -14.03
C LYS A 73 -16.28 10.78 -12.54
N VAL A 74 -15.47 9.92 -11.94
CA VAL A 74 -15.15 9.97 -10.51
C VAL A 74 -14.45 11.29 -10.16
N LEU A 75 -13.45 11.70 -10.95
CA LEU A 75 -12.74 12.96 -10.71
C LEU A 75 -13.66 14.18 -10.87
N MET A 76 -14.55 14.19 -11.86
CA MET A 76 -15.52 15.28 -12.03
C MET A 76 -16.49 15.37 -10.85
N GLN A 77 -16.81 14.27 -10.18
CA GLN A 77 -17.66 14.27 -8.97
C GLN A 77 -17.03 15.04 -7.79
N LEU A 78 -15.71 15.21 -7.78
CA LEU A 78 -15.02 16.01 -6.76
C LEU A 78 -15.34 17.51 -6.88
N ILE A 79 -15.69 18.00 -8.08
CA ILE A 79 -15.80 19.43 -8.38
C ILE A 79 -17.17 19.87 -8.95
N ASN A 80 -18.12 18.93 -9.07
CA ASN A 80 -19.44 19.25 -9.63
C ASN A 80 -20.57 19.29 -8.57
N GLY A 81 -20.22 19.25 -7.28
CA GLY A 81 -21.18 19.27 -6.17
C GLY A 81 -21.76 17.90 -5.81
N PHE A 82 -21.34 16.80 -6.46
CA PHE A 82 -21.87 15.47 -6.16
C PHE A 82 -21.64 15.06 -4.70
N TYR A 83 -20.45 15.29 -4.15
CA TYR A 83 -20.09 14.97 -2.76
C TYR A 83 -20.35 16.11 -1.78
N SER A 84 -20.48 17.35 -2.26
CA SER A 84 -20.70 18.53 -1.45
C SER A 84 -21.57 19.52 -2.24
N PRO A 85 -22.90 19.36 -2.26
CA PRO A 85 -23.79 20.23 -3.04
C PRO A 85 -23.73 21.70 -2.63
N ASP A 86 -23.56 21.96 -1.33
CA ASP A 86 -23.50 23.32 -0.78
C ASP A 86 -22.16 24.02 -0.99
N ASP A 87 -21.11 23.26 -1.31
CA ASP A 87 -19.76 23.74 -1.56
C ASP A 87 -19.06 22.87 -2.61
N PRO A 88 -19.30 23.06 -3.91
CA PRO A 88 -18.68 22.29 -4.98
C PRO A 88 -17.15 22.39 -5.03
N GLU A 89 -16.58 23.45 -4.49
CA GLU A 89 -15.14 23.72 -4.48
C GLU A 89 -14.39 22.96 -3.38
N ARG A 90 -15.09 22.36 -2.44
CA ARG A 90 -14.52 21.70 -1.24
C ARG A 90 -13.42 20.69 -1.55
N PHE A 91 -13.57 19.90 -2.60
CA PHE A 91 -12.63 18.86 -2.99
C PHE A 91 -11.77 19.24 -4.21
N ARG A 92 -11.84 20.50 -4.66
CA ARG A 92 -11.00 21.00 -5.76
C ARG A 92 -9.49 20.84 -5.51
N PRO A 93 -8.95 21.01 -4.29
CA PRO A 93 -7.53 20.74 -4.03
C PRO A 93 -7.12 19.31 -4.35
N ILE A 94 -7.99 18.31 -4.09
CA ILE A 94 -7.72 16.91 -4.44
C ILE A 94 -7.72 16.74 -5.97
N TYR A 95 -8.72 17.27 -6.65
CA TYR A 95 -8.78 17.25 -8.11
C TYR A 95 -7.53 17.89 -8.74
N ASN A 96 -7.13 19.05 -8.25
CA ASN A 96 -5.95 19.75 -8.75
C ASN A 96 -4.66 18.98 -8.48
N SER A 97 -4.49 18.38 -7.31
CA SER A 97 -3.30 17.58 -7.01
C SER A 97 -3.12 16.35 -7.92
N LEU A 98 -4.21 15.86 -8.49
CA LEU A 98 -4.19 14.73 -9.42
C LEU A 98 -3.97 15.14 -10.87
N LEU A 99 -4.41 16.36 -11.29
CA LEU A 99 -4.46 16.73 -12.71
C LEU A 99 -3.71 18.01 -13.05
N ASN A 100 -3.44 18.89 -12.06
CA ASN A 100 -2.93 20.23 -12.33
C ASN A 100 -1.54 20.45 -11.77
N THR A 101 -0.56 20.61 -12.65
CA THR A 101 0.84 20.90 -12.29
C THR A 101 1.09 22.35 -11.84
N GLN A 102 0.11 23.25 -11.99
CA GLN A 102 0.29 24.66 -11.60
C GLN A 102 0.25 24.89 -10.08
N GLU A 103 -0.43 24.01 -9.34
CA GLU A 103 -0.51 24.09 -7.87
C GLU A 103 0.48 23.17 -7.17
N THR A 104 0.93 22.12 -7.85
CA THR A 104 1.94 21.18 -7.35
C THR A 104 3.00 21.01 -8.44
N ASP A 105 4.26 20.86 -8.06
CA ASP A 105 5.35 20.66 -9.02
C ASP A 105 5.15 19.40 -9.90
N VAL A 106 4.39 18.42 -9.42
CA VAL A 106 4.08 17.18 -10.14
C VAL A 106 2.64 16.75 -9.87
N ALA A 107 1.81 16.70 -10.92
CA ALA A 107 0.45 16.13 -10.81
C ALA A 107 0.52 14.61 -10.59
N ASP A 108 -0.44 14.10 -9.80
CA ASP A 108 -0.52 12.67 -9.41
C ASP A 108 0.83 12.07 -8.99
N ARG A 109 1.50 12.74 -8.07
CA ARG A 109 2.82 12.39 -7.57
C ARG A 109 2.93 10.92 -7.12
N TYR A 110 1.83 10.32 -6.70
CA TYR A 110 1.77 8.95 -6.19
C TYR A 110 1.25 7.94 -7.22
N PHE A 111 1.09 8.33 -8.49
CA PHE A 111 0.62 7.48 -9.59
C PHE A 111 -0.76 6.83 -9.33
N ILE A 112 -1.62 7.48 -8.56
CA ILE A 112 -2.93 6.98 -8.15
C ILE A 112 -3.80 6.64 -9.36
N LEU A 113 -3.84 7.52 -10.37
CA LEU A 113 -4.64 7.29 -11.57
C LEU A 113 -4.08 6.16 -12.43
N LYS A 114 -2.76 5.98 -12.43
CA LYS A 114 -2.09 4.89 -13.13
C LYS A 114 -2.39 3.54 -12.49
N ASP A 115 -2.40 3.49 -11.16
CA ASP A 115 -2.64 2.28 -10.39
C ASP A 115 -4.12 1.92 -10.26
N PHE A 116 -5.03 2.85 -10.56
CA PHE A 116 -6.45 2.71 -10.24
C PHE A 116 -7.09 1.43 -10.82
N LYS A 117 -6.81 1.09 -12.09
CA LYS A 117 -7.38 -0.12 -12.71
C LYS A 117 -6.87 -1.42 -12.09
N SER A 118 -5.58 -1.47 -11.75
CA SER A 118 -5.01 -2.64 -11.06
C SER A 118 -5.54 -2.76 -9.64
N TYR A 119 -5.77 -1.64 -8.95
CA TYR A 119 -6.47 -1.62 -7.67
C TYR A 119 -7.89 -2.18 -7.77
N VAL A 120 -8.67 -1.74 -8.77
CA VAL A 120 -10.03 -2.27 -8.99
C VAL A 120 -10.00 -3.78 -9.27
N ALA A 121 -9.02 -4.25 -10.04
CA ALA A 121 -8.85 -5.68 -10.29
C ALA A 121 -8.46 -6.44 -9.01
N ALA A 122 -7.59 -5.86 -8.18
CA ALA A 122 -7.23 -6.45 -6.89
C ALA A 122 -8.43 -6.51 -5.93
N GLN A 123 -9.26 -5.47 -5.87
CA GLN A 123 -10.50 -5.46 -5.07
C GLN A 123 -11.46 -6.59 -5.47
N LYS A 124 -11.60 -6.88 -6.77
CA LYS A 124 -12.41 -8.01 -7.24
C LYS A 124 -11.83 -9.35 -6.75
N ARG A 125 -10.51 -9.53 -6.79
CA ARG A 125 -9.86 -10.73 -6.26
C ARG A 125 -10.08 -10.88 -4.74
N VAL A 126 -10.02 -9.77 -3.99
CA VAL A 126 -10.35 -9.75 -2.56
C VAL A 126 -11.79 -10.19 -2.32
N GLU A 127 -12.75 -9.63 -3.08
CA GLU A 127 -14.16 -9.96 -2.96
C GLU A 127 -14.43 -11.44 -3.25
N GLU A 128 -13.81 -12.00 -4.29
CA GLU A 128 -13.90 -13.42 -4.63
C GLU A 128 -13.28 -14.32 -3.57
N ALA A 129 -12.07 -13.97 -3.09
CA ALA A 129 -11.38 -14.72 -2.06
C ALA A 129 -12.13 -14.69 -0.72
N TYR A 130 -12.72 -13.55 -0.35
CA TYR A 130 -13.49 -13.40 0.89
C TYR A 130 -14.74 -14.29 0.95
N ARG A 131 -15.33 -14.66 -0.20
CA ARG A 131 -16.46 -15.58 -0.28
C ARG A 131 -16.06 -17.04 0.00
N ASN A 132 -14.77 -17.36 -0.12
CA ASN A 132 -14.22 -18.66 0.25
C ASN A 132 -13.72 -18.59 1.71
N GLU A 133 -14.62 -18.79 2.65
CA GLU A 133 -14.34 -18.64 4.10
C GLU A 133 -13.17 -19.52 4.58
N GLU A 134 -13.08 -20.76 4.10
CA GLU A 134 -11.99 -21.67 4.46
C GLU A 134 -10.64 -21.18 3.91
N GLY A 135 -10.60 -20.80 2.63
CA GLY A 135 -9.41 -20.24 1.98
C GLY A 135 -8.96 -18.94 2.65
N TRP A 136 -9.91 -18.04 2.95
CA TRP A 136 -9.63 -16.80 3.65
C TRP A 136 -9.06 -17.03 5.06
N ALA A 137 -9.69 -17.91 5.83
CA ALA A 137 -9.22 -18.25 7.17
C ALA A 137 -7.82 -18.88 7.14
N LYS A 138 -7.53 -19.75 6.18
CA LYS A 138 -6.20 -20.32 5.97
C LYS A 138 -5.15 -19.24 5.71
N SER A 139 -5.43 -18.33 4.79
CA SER A 139 -4.51 -17.21 4.48
C SER A 139 -4.33 -16.29 5.69
N ALA A 140 -5.39 -15.98 6.44
CA ALA A 140 -5.31 -15.20 7.66
C ALA A 140 -4.42 -15.87 8.72
N MET A 141 -4.58 -17.19 8.93
CA MET A 141 -3.73 -17.96 9.84
C MET A 141 -2.26 -17.98 9.40
N LEU A 142 -2.00 -18.10 8.11
CA LEU A 142 -0.63 -18.04 7.57
C LEU A 142 0.01 -16.66 7.82
N ASN A 143 -0.75 -15.58 7.64
CA ASN A 143 -0.29 -14.23 7.95
C ASN A 143 0.08 -14.11 9.44
N VAL A 144 -0.78 -14.54 10.35
CA VAL A 144 -0.49 -14.52 11.79
C VAL A 144 0.72 -15.42 12.14
N ALA A 145 0.84 -16.60 11.54
CA ALA A 145 1.93 -17.53 11.82
C ALA A 145 3.31 -16.98 11.41
N ASN A 146 3.36 -16.16 10.34
CA ASN A 146 4.60 -15.62 9.79
C ASN A 146 4.93 -14.21 10.30
N VAL A 147 4.11 -13.62 11.19
CA VAL A 147 4.35 -12.26 11.72
C VAL A 147 5.59 -12.17 12.61
N GLY A 148 6.14 -13.28 13.05
CA GLY A 148 7.34 -13.34 13.92
C GLY A 148 8.53 -12.57 13.35
N LYS A 149 8.67 -12.50 12.02
CA LYS A 149 9.68 -11.67 11.34
C LYS A 149 9.67 -10.21 11.80
N PHE A 150 8.50 -9.66 12.12
CA PHE A 150 8.30 -8.25 12.46
C PHE A 150 8.28 -7.98 13.97
N THR A 151 8.76 -8.93 14.78
CA THR A 151 8.84 -8.73 16.25
C THR A 151 10.03 -7.86 16.61
N SER A 152 9.85 -7.01 17.61
CA SER A 152 10.94 -6.22 18.18
C SER A 152 12.02 -7.11 18.81
N ASP A 153 11.65 -8.25 19.37
CA ASP A 153 12.58 -9.18 20.00
C ASP A 153 13.60 -9.72 18.99
N ARG A 154 13.15 -10.13 17.80
CA ARG A 154 14.03 -10.54 16.71
C ARG A 154 14.98 -9.40 16.30
N THR A 155 14.43 -8.21 16.11
CA THR A 155 15.22 -7.05 15.68
C THR A 155 16.31 -6.71 16.70
N ILE A 156 15.97 -6.71 17.99
CA ILE A 156 16.96 -6.45 19.06
C ILE A 156 17.98 -7.58 19.12
N GLU A 157 17.55 -8.83 18.93
CA GLU A 157 18.48 -9.97 18.95
C GLU A 157 19.50 -9.90 17.80
N GLU A 158 19.06 -9.54 16.60
CA GLU A 158 19.96 -9.29 15.47
C GLU A 158 20.92 -8.11 15.74
N TYR A 159 20.45 -7.02 16.34
CA TYR A 159 21.34 -5.91 16.73
C TYR A 159 22.37 -6.35 17.76
N VAL A 160 21.97 -7.17 18.72
CA VAL A 160 22.88 -7.71 19.75
C VAL A 160 23.95 -8.59 19.12
N GLN A 161 23.58 -9.44 18.17
CA GLN A 161 24.50 -10.38 17.52
C GLN A 161 25.36 -9.70 16.45
N ASP A 162 24.75 -8.94 15.53
CA ASP A 162 25.41 -8.51 14.30
C ASP A 162 26.08 -7.11 14.43
N ILE A 163 25.61 -6.27 15.36
CA ILE A 163 26.09 -4.91 15.52
C ILE A 163 26.82 -4.71 16.83
N TRP A 164 26.18 -5.07 17.93
CA TRP A 164 26.73 -4.77 19.28
C TRP A 164 27.64 -5.89 19.80
N HIS A 165 27.52 -7.11 19.31
CA HIS A 165 28.27 -8.30 19.75
C HIS A 165 28.24 -8.49 21.28
N LEU A 166 27.03 -8.35 21.87
CA LEU A 166 26.83 -8.46 23.32
C LEU A 166 26.35 -9.87 23.70
N GLU A 167 26.69 -10.31 24.91
CA GLU A 167 26.15 -11.51 25.49
C GLU A 167 24.87 -11.23 26.28
N LYS A 168 23.89 -12.16 26.20
CA LYS A 168 22.65 -12.08 26.98
C LYS A 168 22.92 -12.20 28.48
N VAL A 169 22.52 -11.21 29.25
CA VAL A 169 22.58 -11.25 30.72
C VAL A 169 21.31 -11.86 31.28
N LYS A 170 21.43 -12.95 32.05
CA LYS A 170 20.30 -13.50 32.79
C LYS A 170 20.01 -12.64 34.00
N VAL A 171 18.92 -11.90 33.97
CA VAL A 171 18.42 -11.15 35.11
C VAL A 171 17.68 -12.12 36.04
N LYS A 172 18.16 -12.26 37.27
CA LYS A 172 17.39 -12.96 38.32
C LYS A 172 16.33 -11.97 38.82
N MET A 173 15.07 -12.31 38.62
CA MET A 173 13.98 -11.61 39.27
C MET A 173 13.83 -12.15 40.68
N ASP A 174 14.08 -11.32 41.67
CA ASP A 174 13.69 -11.64 43.05
C ASP A 174 12.16 -11.56 43.13
N VAL A 175 11.50 -12.71 43.36
CA VAL A 175 10.04 -12.83 43.54
C VAL A 175 9.71 -12.63 45.01
#